data_fb458949a026990ee0050b11e9c10358
#
_entry.id   fb458949a026990ee0050b11e9c10358
#
_cell.length_a   1.000
_cell.length_b   1.000
_cell.length_c   1.000
_cell.angle_alpha   90.00
_cell.angle_beta   90.00
_cell.angle_gamma   90.00
#
_symmetry.space_group_name_H-M   'P 1'
#
loop_
_entity.id
_entity.type
_entity.pdbx_description
1 polymer ?
#
loop_
_entity_poly.entity_id
_entity_poly.type
_entity_poly.pdbx_seq_one_letter_code
_entity_poly.pdbx_strand_id
1 'polypeptide(L)'
;PSIDLFDEDKDPHTSYISMLFNSHPKPTDISACTNRYGFDRIKYTEYLTFQENYYKILKILLVMIEQTVSPQGKVLIYIGTNYAIMRTYYWIKYYYPHLSIGLFSSLSPKELKNRELNNRIILTTTKSAGAALDIQGLELTIVLNEPFKSPVLTKQTFGRTRAHNTRYIDIVDVGFSTLKHYYASKKPLFRKI
;
A
#
# COMPACT_ATOMS: atom_id res chain seq x y z
N PRO A 1 -7.62 -24.44 15.61
CA PRO A 1 -8.75 -23.61 15.23
C PRO A 1 -8.21 -22.36 14.55
N SER A 2 -8.36 -22.29 13.21
CA SER A 2 -8.08 -21.09 12.44
C SER A 2 -9.20 -20.09 12.72
N ILE A 3 -8.92 -19.06 13.47
CA ILE A 3 -9.82 -17.91 13.60
C ILE A 3 -9.88 -17.28 12.21
N ASP A 4 -10.98 -17.47 11.51
CA ASP A 4 -11.25 -16.80 10.27
C ASP A 4 -11.67 -15.37 10.62
N LEU A 5 -10.69 -14.45 10.60
CA LEU A 5 -10.85 -13.04 10.96
C LEU A 5 -11.84 -12.28 10.04
N PHE A 6 -12.47 -12.99 9.09
CA PHE A 6 -13.40 -12.42 8.12
C PHE A 6 -14.84 -12.91 8.30
N ASP A 7 -15.12 -13.88 9.18
CA ASP A 7 -16.45 -14.50 9.22
C ASP A 7 -17.44 -13.82 10.19
N GLU A 8 -16.98 -12.96 11.11
CA GLU A 8 -17.85 -12.45 12.17
C GLU A 8 -18.17 -10.96 12.11
N ASP A 9 -17.39 -10.15 11.37
CA ASP A 9 -17.66 -8.70 11.25
C ASP A 9 -17.58 -8.26 9.77
N LYS A 10 -18.55 -8.66 8.98
CA LYS A 10 -18.77 -8.04 7.67
C LYS A 10 -19.29 -6.64 7.90
N ASP A 11 -18.35 -5.65 7.97
CA ASP A 11 -18.75 -4.27 7.88
C ASP A 11 -19.27 -4.03 6.45
N PRO A 12 -20.59 -3.84 6.23
CA PRO A 12 -21.16 -3.64 4.91
C PRO A 12 -20.65 -2.36 4.23
N HIS A 13 -19.85 -1.57 4.91
CA HIS A 13 -19.35 -0.27 4.47
C HIS A 13 -17.89 -0.27 4.02
N THR A 14 -17.15 -1.38 4.13
CA THR A 14 -15.77 -1.45 3.62
C THR A 14 -15.76 -1.83 2.15
N SER A 15 -15.22 -0.97 1.29
CA SER A 15 -15.06 -1.24 -0.14
C SER A 15 -13.63 -1.63 -0.48
N TYR A 16 -13.49 -2.64 -1.34
CA TYR A 16 -12.21 -3.08 -1.89
C TYR A 16 -12.12 -2.79 -3.38
N ILE A 17 -11.02 -2.19 -3.79
CA ILE A 17 -10.73 -1.83 -5.19
C ILE A 17 -9.36 -2.37 -5.57
N SER A 18 -9.25 -3.09 -6.69
CA SER A 18 -7.97 -3.39 -7.34
C SER A 18 -7.76 -2.44 -8.50
N MET A 19 -6.65 -1.71 -8.46
CA MET A 19 -6.20 -0.89 -9.60
C MET A 19 -5.09 -1.62 -10.33
N LEU A 20 -5.33 -1.96 -11.58
CA LEU A 20 -4.36 -2.65 -12.42
C LEU A 20 -3.59 -1.64 -13.26
N PHE A 21 -2.28 -1.76 -13.29
CA PHE A 21 -1.43 -1.01 -14.20
C PHE A 21 -0.39 -1.93 -14.85
N ASN A 22 0.28 -1.44 -15.85
CA ASN A 22 1.39 -2.15 -16.49
C ASN A 22 2.62 -1.24 -16.51
N SER A 23 3.68 -1.66 -15.82
CA SER A 23 4.97 -0.96 -15.85
C SER A 23 5.72 -1.16 -17.17
N HIS A 24 5.24 -2.07 -18.04
CA HIS A 24 5.89 -2.45 -19.30
C HIS A 24 7.36 -2.88 -19.13
N PRO A 25 7.65 -3.84 -18.22
CA PRO A 25 9.02 -4.24 -17.96
C PRO A 25 9.65 -4.91 -19.17
N LYS A 26 10.90 -4.57 -19.46
CA LYS A 26 11.72 -5.28 -20.44
C LYS A 26 12.19 -6.63 -19.85
N PRO A 27 12.62 -7.59 -20.66
CA PRO A 27 13.19 -8.84 -20.14
C PRO A 27 14.35 -8.64 -19.15
N THR A 28 15.17 -7.61 -19.37
CA THR A 28 16.25 -7.20 -18.45
C THR A 28 15.73 -6.74 -17.10
N ASP A 29 14.60 -6.03 -17.06
CA ASP A 29 13.98 -5.55 -15.85
C ASP A 29 13.38 -6.70 -15.03
N ILE A 30 12.74 -7.67 -15.73
CA ILE A 30 12.21 -8.87 -15.11
C ILE A 30 13.36 -9.68 -14.49
N SER A 31 14.48 -9.83 -15.24
CA SER A 31 15.67 -10.50 -14.73
C SER A 31 16.26 -9.78 -13.51
N ALA A 32 16.33 -8.44 -13.54
CA ALA A 32 16.82 -7.64 -12.42
C ALA A 32 15.95 -7.79 -11.17
N CYS A 33 14.64 -7.99 -11.34
CA CYS A 33 13.69 -8.25 -10.26
C CYS A 33 13.59 -9.74 -9.87
N THR A 34 14.59 -10.55 -10.25
CA THR A 34 14.61 -11.99 -9.96
C THR A 34 15.92 -12.35 -9.24
N ASN A 35 15.89 -13.40 -8.44
CA ASN A 35 17.06 -14.03 -7.84
C ASN A 35 16.98 -15.55 -7.99
N ARG A 36 17.94 -16.30 -7.43
CA ARG A 36 17.98 -17.77 -7.52
C ARG A 36 16.73 -18.48 -6.96
N TYR A 37 15.91 -17.78 -6.18
CA TYR A 37 14.67 -18.30 -5.60
C TYR A 37 13.41 -17.81 -6.34
N GLY A 38 13.57 -17.06 -7.43
CA GLY A 38 12.49 -16.49 -8.22
C GLY A 38 12.32 -14.98 -8.04
N PHE A 39 11.08 -14.50 -8.04
CA PHE A 39 10.77 -13.08 -7.95
C PHE A 39 11.25 -12.46 -6.64
N ASP A 40 12.02 -11.38 -6.76
CA ASP A 40 12.56 -10.61 -5.64
C ASP A 40 11.72 -9.35 -5.39
N ARG A 41 10.91 -9.41 -4.34
CA ARG A 41 10.01 -8.33 -3.97
C ARG A 41 10.74 -7.02 -3.64
N ILE A 42 11.91 -7.10 -2.99
CA ILE A 42 12.69 -5.92 -2.61
C ILE A 42 13.19 -5.21 -3.87
N LYS A 43 13.84 -5.94 -4.76
CA LYS A 43 14.34 -5.41 -6.02
C LYS A 43 13.22 -4.83 -6.88
N TYR A 44 12.07 -5.51 -6.97
CA TYR A 44 10.91 -5.01 -7.68
C TYR A 44 10.39 -3.70 -7.07
N THR A 45 10.26 -3.63 -5.75
CA THR A 45 9.77 -2.43 -5.06
C THR A 45 10.67 -1.23 -5.33
N GLU A 46 11.98 -1.43 -5.34
CA GLU A 46 12.96 -0.38 -5.65
C GLU A 46 12.93 -0.02 -7.15
N TYR A 47 12.90 -1.03 -8.04
CA TYR A 47 12.77 -0.84 -9.48
C TYR A 47 11.61 0.08 -9.85
N LEU A 48 10.42 -0.15 -9.28
CA LEU A 48 9.25 0.67 -9.58
C LEU A 48 9.48 2.15 -9.30
N THR A 49 10.24 2.52 -8.27
CA THR A 49 10.51 3.93 -7.96
C THR A 49 11.38 4.65 -8.98
N PHE A 50 11.92 3.94 -9.97
CA PHE A 50 12.62 4.52 -11.12
C PHE A 50 11.73 4.61 -12.37
N GLN A 51 10.51 4.06 -12.31
CA GLN A 51 9.60 4.05 -13.46
C GLN A 51 8.68 5.27 -13.46
N GLU A 52 8.55 5.92 -14.60
CA GLU A 52 7.65 7.06 -14.77
C GLU A 52 6.19 6.70 -14.45
N ASN A 53 5.76 5.49 -14.84
CA ASN A 53 4.41 5.02 -14.60
C ASN A 53 4.07 4.90 -13.11
N TYR A 54 5.05 4.64 -12.24
CA TYR A 54 4.85 4.66 -10.80
C TYR A 54 4.39 6.04 -10.31
N TYR A 55 5.02 7.09 -10.78
CA TYR A 55 4.68 8.47 -10.38
C TYR A 55 3.39 8.96 -11.04
N LYS A 56 3.05 8.47 -12.23
CA LYS A 56 1.73 8.73 -12.84
C LYS A 56 0.60 8.17 -11.99
N ILE A 57 0.76 6.94 -11.50
CA ILE A 57 -0.21 6.32 -10.60
C ILE A 57 -0.26 7.07 -9.27
N LEU A 58 0.88 7.40 -8.69
CA LEU A 58 0.95 8.16 -7.45
C LEU A 58 0.20 9.50 -7.58
N LYS A 59 0.39 10.21 -8.70
CA LYS A 59 -0.35 11.44 -9.00
C LYS A 59 -1.86 11.23 -9.04
N ILE A 60 -2.32 10.17 -9.72
CA ILE A 60 -3.75 9.82 -9.77
C ILE A 60 -4.29 9.54 -8.36
N LEU A 61 -3.55 8.78 -7.56
CA LEU A 61 -3.93 8.47 -6.19
C LEU A 61 -4.02 9.73 -5.31
N LEU A 62 -3.07 10.65 -5.42
CA LEU A 62 -3.10 11.91 -4.66
C LEU A 62 -4.31 12.76 -5.02
N VAL A 63 -4.62 12.91 -6.31
CA VAL A 63 -5.83 13.62 -6.77
C VAL A 63 -7.09 12.93 -6.23
N MET A 64 -7.16 11.62 -6.32
CA MET A 64 -8.29 10.84 -5.78
C MET A 64 -8.43 11.06 -4.26
N ILE A 65 -7.32 11.04 -3.50
CA ILE A 65 -7.32 11.30 -2.06
C ILE A 65 -7.91 12.69 -1.76
N GLU A 66 -7.48 13.72 -2.48
CA GLU A 66 -7.99 15.08 -2.28
C GLU A 66 -9.48 15.20 -2.56
N GLN A 67 -9.99 14.46 -3.56
CA GLN A 67 -11.39 14.51 -3.97
C GLN A 67 -12.33 13.64 -3.13
N THR A 68 -11.82 12.54 -2.54
CA THR A 68 -12.69 11.50 -1.97
C THR A 68 -12.49 11.21 -0.50
N VAL A 69 -11.37 11.63 0.09
CA VAL A 69 -11.11 11.50 1.53
C VAL A 69 -11.48 12.81 2.22
N SER A 70 -12.19 12.71 3.33
CA SER A 70 -12.63 13.91 4.06
C SER A 70 -11.43 14.78 4.48
N PRO A 71 -11.60 16.08 4.72
CA PRO A 71 -10.50 16.97 5.14
C PRO A 71 -9.78 16.49 6.41
N GLN A 72 -10.49 15.81 7.31
CA GLN A 72 -9.96 15.24 8.55
C GLN A 72 -9.60 13.75 8.42
N GLY A 73 -9.98 13.13 7.29
CA GLY A 73 -9.72 11.72 7.01
C GLY A 73 -8.25 11.44 6.76
N LYS A 74 -7.81 10.28 7.22
CA LYS A 74 -6.43 9.83 7.06
C LYS A 74 -6.31 8.73 6.02
N VAL A 75 -5.15 8.68 5.40
CA VAL A 75 -4.78 7.70 4.38
C VAL A 75 -3.51 6.97 4.79
N LEU A 76 -3.55 5.65 4.80
CA LEU A 76 -2.39 4.81 5.05
C LEU A 76 -1.90 4.20 3.72
N ILE A 77 -0.63 4.43 3.38
CA ILE A 77 -0.04 3.91 2.14
C ILE A 77 1.09 2.95 2.49
N TYR A 78 0.93 1.69 2.10
CA TYR A 78 1.95 0.65 2.24
C TYR A 78 2.92 0.65 1.06
N ILE A 79 4.22 0.69 1.37
CA ILE A 79 5.32 0.65 0.42
C ILE A 79 6.37 -0.35 0.93
N GLY A 80 6.85 -1.25 0.08
CA GLY A 80 7.57 -2.46 0.48
C GLY A 80 8.97 -2.28 1.08
N THR A 81 9.64 -1.14 0.83
CA THR A 81 10.98 -0.89 1.37
C THR A 81 11.14 0.55 1.89
N ASN A 82 12.06 0.73 2.84
CA ASN A 82 12.39 2.06 3.35
C ASN A 82 12.96 2.97 2.25
N TYR A 83 13.73 2.41 1.32
CA TYR A 83 14.25 3.15 0.18
C TYR A 83 13.12 3.71 -0.69
N ALA A 84 12.17 2.87 -1.05
CA ALA A 84 11.01 3.28 -1.85
C ALA A 84 10.13 4.30 -1.11
N ILE A 85 9.94 4.14 0.21
CA ILE A 85 9.23 5.13 1.04
C ILE A 85 9.91 6.49 0.94
N MET A 86 11.22 6.56 1.12
CA MET A 86 11.94 7.84 1.10
C MET A 86 11.85 8.53 -0.27
N ARG A 87 12.01 7.78 -1.36
CA ARG A 87 11.85 8.33 -2.72
C ARG A 87 10.43 8.86 -2.94
N THR A 88 9.42 8.11 -2.54
CA THR A 88 8.01 8.52 -2.65
C THR A 88 7.73 9.75 -1.79
N TYR A 89 8.22 9.77 -0.56
CA TYR A 89 8.07 10.91 0.36
C TYR A 89 8.66 12.19 -0.22
N TYR A 90 9.92 12.16 -0.66
CA TYR A 90 10.57 13.35 -1.22
C TYR A 90 9.90 13.81 -2.51
N TRP A 91 9.45 12.89 -3.35
CA TRP A 91 8.72 13.24 -4.56
C TRP A 91 7.40 13.95 -4.22
N ILE A 92 6.62 13.43 -3.27
CA ILE A 92 5.37 14.09 -2.84
C ILE A 92 5.68 15.46 -2.23
N LYS A 93 6.67 15.57 -1.34
CA LYS A 93 7.05 16.84 -0.73
C LYS A 93 7.48 17.89 -1.74
N TYR A 94 8.14 17.48 -2.80
CA TYR A 94 8.60 18.39 -3.85
C TYR A 94 7.46 18.89 -4.74
N TYR A 95 6.59 17.98 -5.21
CA TYR A 95 5.53 18.33 -6.16
C TYR A 95 4.20 18.75 -5.49
N TYR A 96 3.98 18.35 -4.23
CA TYR A 96 2.77 18.60 -3.46
C TYR A 96 3.12 19.09 -2.04
N PRO A 97 3.82 20.23 -1.89
CA PRO A 97 4.32 20.70 -0.60
C PRO A 97 3.20 21.04 0.40
N HIS A 98 1.99 21.28 -0.08
CA HIS A 98 0.81 21.56 0.74
C HIS A 98 0.24 20.33 1.44
N LEU A 99 0.58 19.11 0.98
CA LEU A 99 0.06 17.89 1.57
C LEU A 99 0.74 17.57 2.92
N SER A 100 -0.09 17.30 3.92
CA SER A 100 0.37 16.77 5.21
C SER A 100 0.73 15.29 5.04
N ILE A 101 2.03 14.99 5.07
CA ILE A 101 2.56 13.64 4.87
C ILE A 101 3.54 13.28 5.97
N GLY A 102 3.38 12.09 6.56
CA GLY A 102 4.22 11.52 7.61
C GLY A 102 4.86 10.20 7.21
N LEU A 103 5.96 9.89 7.89
CA LEU A 103 6.70 8.65 7.75
C LEU A 103 6.54 7.79 9.02
N PHE A 104 5.87 6.66 8.90
CA PHE A 104 5.80 5.68 9.97
C PHE A 104 6.58 4.42 9.57
N SER A 105 7.88 4.48 9.73
CA SER A 105 8.80 3.41 9.31
C SER A 105 9.90 3.17 10.35
N SER A 106 10.77 2.19 10.11
CA SER A 106 11.95 1.98 10.96
C SER A 106 12.97 3.13 10.88
N LEU A 107 12.84 4.01 9.88
CA LEU A 107 13.68 5.22 9.74
C LEU A 107 13.19 6.36 10.65
N SER A 108 11.95 6.32 11.09
CA SER A 108 11.40 7.35 11.96
C SER A 108 11.88 7.15 13.40
N PRO A 109 12.44 8.19 14.06
CA PRO A 109 12.75 8.14 15.48
C PRO A 109 11.52 7.71 16.30
N LYS A 110 11.74 6.90 17.34
CA LYS A 110 10.64 6.36 18.16
C LYS A 110 9.75 7.46 18.73
N GLU A 111 10.37 8.55 19.17
CA GLU A 111 9.72 9.72 19.78
C GLU A 111 8.81 10.45 18.80
N LEU A 112 9.11 10.41 17.51
CA LEU A 112 8.37 11.11 16.47
C LEU A 112 7.28 10.23 15.83
N LYS A 113 7.30 8.90 16.02
CA LYS A 113 6.36 8.00 15.36
C LYS A 113 4.90 8.36 15.60
N ASN A 114 4.54 8.66 16.85
CA ASN A 114 3.18 9.05 17.19
C ASN A 114 2.77 10.39 16.55
N ARG A 115 3.73 11.32 16.43
CA ARG A 115 3.52 12.59 15.74
C ARG A 115 3.28 12.40 14.25
N GLU A 116 4.01 11.46 13.63
CA GLU A 116 3.85 11.14 12.21
C GLU A 116 2.44 10.60 11.87
N LEU A 117 1.76 9.95 12.82
CA LEU A 117 0.37 9.49 12.68
C LEU A 117 -0.66 10.62 12.65
N ASN A 118 -0.28 11.85 13.01
CA ASN A 118 -1.17 13.01 12.92
C ASN A 118 -1.25 13.58 11.49
N ASN A 119 -0.37 13.16 10.60
CA ASN A 119 -0.43 13.58 9.21
C ASN A 119 -1.62 12.95 8.48
N ARG A 120 -2.12 13.64 7.44
CA ARG A 120 -3.23 13.18 6.62
C ARG A 120 -2.85 11.96 5.77
N ILE A 121 -1.65 11.93 5.22
CA ILE A 121 -1.10 10.81 4.46
C ILE A 121 0.06 10.19 5.25
N ILE A 122 -0.02 8.90 5.52
CA ILE A 122 0.98 8.18 6.29
C ILE A 122 1.60 7.11 5.40
N LEU A 123 2.91 7.20 5.16
CA LEU A 123 3.66 6.19 4.43
C LEU A 123 4.27 5.19 5.41
N THR A 124 4.11 3.90 5.15
CA THR A 124 4.59 2.82 6.03
C THR A 124 5.00 1.57 5.27
N THR A 125 5.71 0.67 5.95
CA THR A 125 5.88 -0.72 5.52
C THR A 125 4.98 -1.63 6.34
N THR A 126 4.64 -2.81 5.82
CA THR A 126 3.91 -3.85 6.59
C THR A 126 4.64 -4.21 7.88
N LYS A 127 5.98 -4.28 7.82
CA LYS A 127 6.83 -4.57 8.98
C LYS A 127 6.74 -3.49 10.05
N SER A 128 6.72 -2.22 9.65
CA SER A 128 6.68 -1.07 10.58
C SER A 128 5.29 -0.84 11.16
N ALA A 129 4.24 -1.02 10.35
CA ALA A 129 2.87 -0.90 10.81
C ALA A 129 2.52 -1.98 11.85
N GLY A 130 3.20 -3.15 11.82
CA GLY A 130 2.99 -4.23 12.79
C GLY A 130 1.53 -4.66 12.94
N ALA A 131 1.20 -5.45 13.96
CA ALA A 131 -0.17 -5.88 14.22
C ALA A 131 -1.03 -4.84 14.98
N ALA A 132 -0.45 -3.79 15.56
CA ALA A 132 -1.09 -2.95 16.56
C ALA A 132 -1.21 -1.46 16.17
N LEU A 133 -1.07 -1.10 14.89
CA LEU A 133 -1.22 0.30 14.48
C LEU A 133 -2.70 0.68 14.39
N ASP A 134 -3.19 1.42 15.37
CA ASP A 134 -4.52 2.04 15.34
C ASP A 134 -4.40 3.49 14.88
N ILE A 135 -5.10 3.83 13.80
CA ILE A 135 -5.10 5.18 13.21
C ILE A 135 -6.51 5.73 13.27
N GLN A 136 -6.74 6.62 14.21
CA GLN A 136 -8.03 7.31 14.32
C GLN A 136 -8.29 8.17 13.06
N GLY A 137 -9.49 8.03 12.50
CA GLY A 137 -9.90 8.74 11.30
C GLY A 137 -9.34 8.13 9.99
N LEU A 138 -8.89 6.88 10.00
CA LEU A 138 -8.46 6.17 8.79
C LEU A 138 -9.66 5.90 7.88
N GLU A 139 -9.69 6.52 6.69
CA GLU A 139 -10.74 6.35 5.69
C GLU A 139 -10.27 5.54 4.47
N LEU A 140 -8.96 5.51 4.22
CA LEU A 140 -8.41 4.86 3.04
C LEU A 140 -7.09 4.17 3.35
N THR A 141 -6.98 2.91 2.94
CA THR A 141 -5.73 2.16 2.92
C THR A 141 -5.34 1.85 1.48
N ILE A 142 -4.10 2.13 1.10
CA ILE A 142 -3.56 1.86 -0.22
C ILE A 142 -2.34 0.95 -0.07
N VAL A 143 -2.33 -0.16 -0.79
CA VAL A 143 -1.11 -0.97 -1.02
C VAL A 143 -0.54 -0.53 -2.37
N LEU A 144 0.39 0.41 -2.31
CA LEU A 144 0.92 1.06 -3.52
C LEU A 144 2.02 0.22 -4.18
N ASN A 145 2.97 -0.22 -3.39
CA ASN A 145 4.16 -0.91 -3.88
C ASN A 145 4.67 -1.91 -2.84
N GLU A 146 3.80 -2.81 -2.41
CA GLU A 146 4.14 -3.90 -1.52
C GLU A 146 3.43 -5.18 -1.96
N PRO A 147 4.01 -5.93 -2.92
CA PRO A 147 3.36 -7.11 -3.48
C PRO A 147 3.32 -8.26 -2.47
N PHE A 148 2.15 -8.51 -1.91
CA PHE A 148 1.94 -9.63 -0.99
C PHE A 148 1.70 -10.93 -1.75
N LYS A 149 2.56 -11.92 -1.49
CA LYS A 149 2.28 -13.31 -1.86
C LYS A 149 1.27 -13.95 -0.90
N SER A 150 1.39 -13.61 0.39
CA SER A 150 0.59 -14.23 1.45
C SER A 150 -0.80 -13.62 1.56
N PRO A 151 -1.87 -14.43 1.46
CA PRO A 151 -3.21 -13.99 1.79
C PRO A 151 -3.34 -13.44 3.22
N VAL A 152 -2.55 -13.96 4.16
CA VAL A 152 -2.55 -13.53 5.57
C VAL A 152 -2.10 -12.07 5.71
N LEU A 153 -1.03 -11.66 5.01
CA LEU A 153 -0.60 -10.26 5.03
C LEU A 153 -1.63 -9.32 4.41
N THR A 154 -2.28 -9.75 3.33
CA THR A 154 -3.41 -9.01 2.73
C THR A 154 -4.56 -8.87 3.73
N LYS A 155 -4.92 -9.95 4.43
CA LYS A 155 -5.93 -9.95 5.48
C LYS A 155 -5.56 -9.00 6.63
N GLN A 156 -4.30 -9.03 7.07
CA GLN A 156 -3.82 -8.16 8.16
C GLN A 156 -3.86 -6.67 7.78
N THR A 157 -3.48 -6.30 6.57
CA THR A 157 -3.56 -4.91 6.11
C THR A 157 -5.00 -4.46 5.90
N PHE A 158 -5.85 -5.33 5.37
CA PHE A 158 -7.27 -5.09 5.22
C PHE A 158 -7.99 -4.94 6.58
N GLY A 159 -7.68 -5.81 7.54
CA GLY A 159 -8.29 -5.77 8.88
C GLY A 159 -8.02 -4.48 9.68
N ARG A 160 -7.14 -3.59 9.19
CA ARG A 160 -6.91 -2.27 9.78
C ARG A 160 -7.89 -1.20 9.30
N THR A 161 -8.63 -1.48 8.23
CA THR A 161 -9.65 -0.61 7.68
C THR A 161 -11.01 -0.82 8.35
N ARG A 162 -11.04 -1.25 9.62
CA ARG A 162 -12.27 -1.62 10.36
C ARG A 162 -13.17 -0.44 10.79
N ALA A 163 -12.71 0.80 10.60
CA ALA A 163 -13.57 1.94 10.85
C ALA A 163 -14.70 2.00 9.80
N HIS A 164 -15.89 2.41 10.20
CA HIS A 164 -17.03 2.57 9.29
C HIS A 164 -16.67 3.40 8.06
N ASN A 165 -17.06 2.94 6.87
CA ASN A 165 -16.83 3.59 5.57
C ASN A 165 -15.36 3.64 5.12
N THR A 166 -14.51 2.69 5.50
CA THR A 166 -13.14 2.63 5.01
C THR A 166 -13.07 2.00 3.63
N ARG A 167 -12.08 2.45 2.85
CA ARG A 167 -11.78 1.93 1.51
C ARG A 167 -10.40 1.30 1.50
N TYR A 168 -10.26 0.25 0.72
CA TYR A 168 -8.98 -0.44 0.53
C TYR A 168 -8.66 -0.53 -0.96
N ILE A 169 -7.48 -0.05 -1.35
CA ILE A 169 -7.00 -0.08 -2.74
C ILE A 169 -5.72 -0.90 -2.81
N ASP A 170 -5.73 -1.94 -3.66
CA ASP A 170 -4.55 -2.75 -3.99
C ASP A 170 -4.07 -2.39 -5.39
N ILE A 171 -2.86 -1.86 -5.50
CA ILE A 171 -2.24 -1.50 -6.77
C ILE A 171 -1.45 -2.70 -7.28
N VAL A 172 -1.80 -3.20 -8.47
CA VAL A 172 -1.22 -4.42 -9.02
C VAL A 172 -0.57 -4.14 -10.37
N ASP A 173 0.74 -4.41 -10.46
CA ASP A 173 1.47 -4.36 -11.72
C ASP A 173 1.25 -5.64 -12.53
N VAL A 174 0.45 -5.54 -13.58
CA VAL A 174 0.19 -6.67 -14.47
C VAL A 174 1.29 -6.92 -15.51
N GLY A 175 2.32 -6.09 -15.54
CA GLY A 175 3.52 -6.29 -16.36
C GLY A 175 4.36 -7.49 -15.90
N PHE A 176 4.29 -7.84 -14.61
CA PHE A 176 4.97 -9.01 -14.05
C PHE A 176 3.99 -10.17 -13.88
N SER A 177 4.29 -11.31 -14.53
CA SER A 177 3.44 -12.51 -14.44
C SER A 177 3.25 -13.02 -13.01
N THR A 178 4.29 -12.95 -12.19
CA THR A 178 4.25 -13.31 -10.78
C THR A 178 3.24 -12.47 -10.00
N LEU A 179 3.16 -11.17 -10.26
CA LEU A 179 2.22 -10.28 -9.59
C LEU A 179 0.78 -10.50 -10.06
N LYS A 180 0.58 -10.83 -11.34
CA LYS A 180 -0.72 -11.32 -11.83
C LYS A 180 -1.19 -12.57 -11.07
N HIS A 181 -0.27 -13.50 -10.82
CA HIS A 181 -0.56 -14.72 -10.07
C HIS A 181 -0.91 -14.41 -8.61
N TYR A 182 -0.16 -13.52 -7.96
CA TYR A 182 -0.49 -13.07 -6.59
C TYR A 182 -1.87 -12.40 -6.53
N TYR A 183 -2.19 -11.56 -7.50
CA TYR A 183 -3.51 -10.95 -7.61
C TYR A 183 -4.61 -12.01 -7.76
N ALA A 184 -4.43 -12.97 -8.66
CA ALA A 184 -5.41 -14.03 -8.88
C ALA A 184 -5.67 -14.84 -7.60
N SER A 185 -4.65 -15.13 -6.81
CA SER A 185 -4.77 -15.85 -5.53
C SER A 185 -5.47 -15.05 -4.44
N LYS A 186 -5.40 -13.71 -4.48
CA LYS A 186 -6.07 -12.82 -3.53
C LYS A 186 -7.53 -12.54 -3.87
N LYS A 187 -7.88 -12.57 -5.16
CA LYS A 187 -9.21 -12.21 -5.65
C LYS A 187 -10.39 -12.91 -4.94
N PRO A 188 -10.30 -14.22 -4.59
CA PRO A 188 -11.37 -14.88 -3.83
C PRO A 188 -11.59 -14.33 -2.43
N LEU A 189 -10.57 -13.73 -1.80
CA LEU A 189 -10.66 -13.16 -0.45
C LEU A 189 -11.63 -11.96 -0.41
N PHE A 190 -11.75 -11.25 -1.53
CA PHE A 190 -12.49 -10.01 -1.66
C PHE A 190 -13.87 -10.18 -2.31
N ARG A 191 -14.13 -11.36 -2.89
CA ARG A 191 -15.45 -11.70 -3.45
C ARG A 191 -16.49 -12.07 -2.41
N LYS A 192 -16.07 -12.29 -1.17
CA LYS A 192 -16.95 -12.63 -0.04
C LYS A 192 -17.38 -11.41 0.79
N ILE A 193 -17.01 -10.21 0.33
CA ILE A 193 -17.34 -8.92 0.98
C ILE A 193 -18.53 -8.24 0.21
#